data_26c56b3cfc3912b5464f2c216f2c5606
#
_entry.id   26c56b3cfc3912b5464f2c216f2c5606
#
_cell.length_a   1.000
_cell.length_b   1.000
_cell.length_c   1.000
_cell.angle_alpha   90.00
_cell.angle_beta   90.00
_cell.angle_gamma   90.00
#
_symmetry.space_group_name_H-M   'P 1'
#
loop_
_entity.id
_entity.type
_entity.pdbx_description
1 polymer ?
#
loop_
_entity_poly.entity_id
_entity_poly.type
_entity_poly.pdbx_seq_one_letter_code
_entity_poly.pdbx_strand_id
1 'polypeptide(L)'
;MAKPIRLGVLFGGRSGEHEVSLSSASSVLNTLDPDKYQVTQIGITLEGDWLVGEDVLTALKNRTEESLTPAVMLPTPSRSQVFSLELVQGNEILKVFAELDVIFPVLHGSYGEDGTMQGLFELNNLAYVGAGVLGSAVGMDKALFKDVMVANHIPVAPSILVHQSELKSMDRVLERVEEFGNYPVFVKPANMGSSVGINKCRDIEETVDGIMEAARYDRRVLIEKGINAREIELSVLGNQSPQVSIPGEIRPTAEFYSYEAKYHDDSSELLIPAPISQKQVDLLQEYALRAYQAIDCEGMARVDFLMDKETDEIFLNEVNTIPGFTPISMYPKLWEASGLTYASLIDELIRLAVDRHEERDQLIRKYEFED
;
A
#
# COMPACT_ATOMS: atom_id res chain seq x y z
N MET A 1 1.48 29.44 -20.97
CA MET A 1 1.02 28.34 -20.08
C MET A 1 2.21 27.44 -19.79
N ALA A 2 2.36 26.92 -18.60
CA ALA A 2 3.38 25.91 -18.31
C ALA A 2 3.12 24.66 -19.15
N LYS A 3 4.17 23.91 -19.50
CA LYS A 3 4.02 22.64 -20.24
C LYS A 3 3.33 21.63 -19.31
N PRO A 4 2.33 20.86 -19.77
CA PRO A 4 1.72 19.80 -18.96
C PRO A 4 2.77 18.80 -18.49
N ILE A 5 2.60 18.30 -17.26
CA ILE A 5 3.44 17.24 -16.68
C ILE A 5 3.12 15.92 -17.39
N ARG A 6 4.14 15.22 -17.87
CA ARG A 6 4.00 13.89 -18.49
C ARG A 6 3.88 12.86 -17.37
N LEU A 7 2.64 12.44 -17.13
CA LEU A 7 2.28 11.56 -16.01
C LEU A 7 2.00 10.14 -16.50
N GLY A 8 2.79 9.17 -16.02
CA GLY A 8 2.45 7.76 -16.15
C GLY A 8 1.49 7.35 -15.04
N VAL A 9 0.34 6.75 -15.37
CA VAL A 9 -0.54 6.10 -14.38
C VAL A 9 -0.39 4.61 -14.56
N LEU A 10 0.15 3.94 -13.54
CA LEU A 10 0.47 2.51 -13.54
C LEU A 10 -0.54 1.75 -12.69
N PHE A 11 -1.18 0.73 -13.25
CA PHE A 11 -2.27 0.00 -12.57
C PHE A 11 -2.35 -1.47 -13.01
N GLY A 12 -3.19 -2.25 -12.31
CA GLY A 12 -3.30 -3.68 -12.44
C GLY A 12 -2.39 -4.40 -11.46
N GLY A 13 -1.49 -5.25 -11.94
CA GLY A 13 -0.47 -5.91 -11.12
C GLY A 13 -0.70 -7.39 -10.90
N ARG A 14 0.41 -8.11 -10.64
CA ARG A 14 0.44 -9.53 -10.29
C ARG A 14 0.12 -9.70 -8.80
N SER A 15 -1.11 -9.38 -8.44
CA SER A 15 -1.58 -9.30 -7.06
C SER A 15 -3.02 -9.77 -6.95
N GLY A 16 -3.41 -10.26 -5.77
CA GLY A 16 -4.82 -10.52 -5.46
C GLY A 16 -5.70 -9.26 -5.44
N GLU A 17 -5.09 -8.07 -5.49
CA GLU A 17 -5.77 -6.77 -5.50
C GLU A 17 -5.83 -6.13 -6.90
N HIS A 18 -5.60 -6.90 -7.96
CA HIS A 18 -5.62 -6.42 -9.35
C HIS A 18 -6.89 -5.63 -9.69
N GLU A 19 -8.07 -6.15 -9.39
CA GLU A 19 -9.36 -5.50 -9.70
C GLU A 19 -9.56 -4.22 -8.88
N VAL A 20 -9.05 -4.17 -7.65
CA VAL A 20 -9.06 -2.97 -6.81
C VAL A 20 -8.19 -1.88 -7.44
N SER A 21 -7.03 -2.25 -7.97
CA SER A 21 -6.14 -1.36 -8.69
C SER A 21 -6.82 -0.77 -9.95
N LEU A 22 -7.52 -1.59 -10.75
CA LEU A 22 -8.26 -1.10 -11.91
C LEU A 22 -9.38 -0.12 -11.52
N SER A 23 -10.06 -0.37 -10.41
CA SER A 23 -11.11 0.50 -9.88
C SER A 23 -10.54 1.83 -9.37
N SER A 24 -9.44 1.78 -8.61
CA SER A 24 -8.71 2.96 -8.13
C SER A 24 -8.16 3.79 -9.30
N ALA A 25 -7.56 3.14 -10.30
CA ALA A 25 -7.04 3.81 -11.49
C ALA A 25 -8.14 4.51 -12.29
N SER A 26 -9.34 3.91 -12.39
CA SER A 26 -10.49 4.55 -13.02
C SER A 26 -10.84 5.88 -12.35
N SER A 27 -10.82 5.91 -11.01
CA SER A 27 -11.13 7.12 -10.24
C SER A 27 -10.07 8.20 -10.41
N VAL A 28 -8.79 7.81 -10.38
CA VAL A 28 -7.66 8.72 -10.59
C VAL A 28 -7.71 9.30 -12.01
N LEU A 29 -7.80 8.46 -13.04
CA LEU A 29 -7.81 8.88 -14.44
C LEU A 29 -8.96 9.84 -14.79
N ASN A 30 -10.16 9.58 -14.21
CA ASN A 30 -11.32 10.43 -14.43
C ASN A 30 -11.21 11.81 -13.74
N THR A 31 -10.28 11.97 -12.81
CA THR A 31 -10.12 13.21 -12.04
C THR A 31 -8.97 14.09 -12.54
N LEU A 32 -8.00 13.50 -13.24
CA LEU A 32 -6.84 14.23 -13.75
C LEU A 32 -7.24 15.31 -14.76
N ASP A 33 -6.77 16.53 -14.51
CA ASP A 33 -6.99 17.70 -15.37
C ASP A 33 -6.09 17.61 -16.63
N PRO A 34 -6.67 17.49 -17.84
CA PRO A 34 -5.89 17.37 -19.07
C PRO A 34 -5.08 18.64 -19.43
N ASP A 35 -5.42 19.79 -18.86
CA ASP A 35 -4.63 21.02 -19.04
C ASP A 35 -3.34 21.01 -18.19
N LYS A 36 -3.31 20.20 -17.10
CA LYS A 36 -2.16 20.05 -16.21
C LYS A 36 -1.31 18.81 -16.54
N TYR A 37 -1.94 17.72 -17.00
CA TYR A 37 -1.31 16.42 -17.13
C TYR A 37 -1.48 15.81 -18.51
N GLN A 38 -0.36 15.43 -19.11
CA GLN A 38 -0.34 14.55 -20.29
C GLN A 38 -0.22 13.10 -19.80
N VAL A 39 -1.34 12.39 -19.77
CA VAL A 39 -1.42 11.06 -19.17
C VAL A 39 -1.00 9.96 -20.13
N THR A 40 -0.15 9.05 -19.65
CA THR A 40 0.15 7.75 -20.27
C THR A 40 -0.37 6.65 -19.38
N GLN A 41 -1.31 5.84 -19.88
CA GLN A 41 -1.78 4.65 -19.18
C GLN A 41 -0.79 3.50 -19.35
N ILE A 42 -0.43 2.84 -18.26
CA ILE A 42 0.46 1.68 -18.23
C ILE A 42 -0.23 0.59 -17.42
N GLY A 43 -0.55 -0.52 -18.05
CA GLY A 43 -1.22 -1.65 -17.41
C GLY A 43 -0.23 -2.76 -17.06
N ILE A 44 -0.50 -3.48 -15.97
CA ILE A 44 0.19 -4.73 -15.62
C ILE A 44 -0.87 -5.82 -15.53
N THR A 45 -0.70 -6.91 -16.27
CA THR A 45 -1.62 -8.06 -16.23
C THR A 45 -1.50 -8.85 -14.93
N LEU A 46 -2.39 -9.82 -14.73
CA LEU A 46 -2.29 -10.78 -13.60
C LEU A 46 -1.04 -11.67 -13.66
N GLU A 47 -0.51 -11.90 -14.86
CA GLU A 47 0.74 -12.65 -15.09
C GLU A 47 1.98 -11.77 -14.81
N GLY A 48 1.82 -10.43 -14.82
CA GLY A 48 2.88 -9.46 -14.57
C GLY A 48 3.45 -8.81 -15.83
N ASP A 49 2.82 -9.01 -16.99
CA ASP A 49 3.22 -8.37 -18.23
C ASP A 49 2.80 -6.90 -18.26
N TRP A 50 3.70 -6.04 -18.70
CA TRP A 50 3.44 -4.63 -18.85
C TRP A 50 2.88 -4.33 -20.24
N LEU A 51 1.85 -3.51 -20.30
CA LEU A 51 1.13 -3.17 -21.52
C LEU A 51 0.93 -1.66 -21.65
N VAL A 52 1.03 -1.16 -22.89
CA VAL A 52 0.72 0.21 -23.28
C VAL A 52 -0.14 0.24 -24.54
N GLY A 53 -0.83 1.34 -24.78
CA GLY A 53 -1.71 1.51 -25.93
C GLY A 53 -2.77 2.56 -25.69
N GLU A 54 -3.82 2.52 -26.52
CA GLU A 54 -5.02 3.34 -26.32
C GLU A 54 -5.93 2.65 -25.30
N ASP A 55 -6.42 3.41 -24.32
CA ASP A 55 -7.39 2.98 -23.30
C ASP A 55 -7.06 1.63 -22.64
N VAL A 56 -5.85 1.54 -22.09
CA VAL A 56 -5.32 0.34 -21.43
C VAL A 56 -6.23 -0.12 -20.31
N LEU A 57 -6.83 0.82 -19.56
CA LEU A 57 -7.72 0.49 -18.45
C LEU A 57 -8.96 -0.28 -18.92
N THR A 58 -9.61 0.16 -19.98
CA THR A 58 -10.78 -0.52 -20.55
C THR A 58 -10.40 -1.89 -21.09
N ALA A 59 -9.24 -2.02 -21.74
CA ALA A 59 -8.77 -3.28 -22.27
C ALA A 59 -8.53 -4.32 -21.15
N LEU A 60 -7.88 -3.95 -20.05
CA LEU A 60 -7.67 -4.83 -18.90
C LEU A 60 -9.01 -5.19 -18.23
N LYS A 61 -9.92 -4.23 -18.01
CA LYS A 61 -11.24 -4.51 -17.44
C LYS A 61 -12.08 -5.49 -18.28
N ASN A 62 -11.96 -5.41 -19.59
CA ASN A 62 -12.73 -6.23 -20.53
C ASN A 62 -11.98 -7.50 -20.96
N ARG A 63 -10.73 -7.70 -20.53
CA ARG A 63 -9.86 -8.82 -20.93
C ARG A 63 -9.67 -8.88 -22.44
N THR A 64 -9.32 -7.74 -23.05
CA THR A 64 -9.07 -7.55 -24.48
C THR A 64 -7.65 -7.03 -24.74
N GLU A 65 -6.69 -7.58 -24.00
CA GLU A 65 -5.29 -7.16 -23.97
C GLU A 65 -4.56 -7.36 -25.28
N GLU A 66 -5.09 -8.21 -26.20
CA GLU A 66 -4.48 -8.47 -27.51
C GLU A 66 -4.36 -7.21 -28.39
N SER A 67 -5.14 -6.17 -28.07
CA SER A 67 -5.06 -4.85 -28.75
C SER A 67 -3.90 -3.98 -28.24
N LEU A 68 -3.28 -4.35 -27.13
CA LEU A 68 -2.24 -3.58 -26.48
C LEU A 68 -0.84 -4.09 -26.88
N THR A 69 0.15 -3.23 -26.66
CA THR A 69 1.54 -3.54 -26.98
C THR A 69 2.31 -3.83 -25.68
N PRO A 70 3.08 -4.94 -25.64
CA PRO A 70 3.99 -5.21 -24.54
C PRO A 70 4.95 -4.04 -24.31
N ALA A 71 5.24 -3.75 -23.04
CA ALA A 71 6.05 -2.61 -22.66
C ALA A 71 7.09 -2.98 -21.58
N VAL A 72 8.08 -2.11 -21.43
CA VAL A 72 9.12 -2.25 -20.41
C VAL A 72 9.68 -0.89 -20.01
N MET A 73 10.11 -0.77 -18.75
CA MET A 73 10.98 0.31 -18.28
C MET A 73 12.40 -0.24 -18.08
N LEU A 74 13.40 0.46 -18.61
CA LEU A 74 14.78 0.06 -18.44
C LEU A 74 15.34 0.68 -17.13
N PRO A 75 16.03 -0.06 -16.27
CA PRO A 75 16.58 0.48 -15.01
C PRO A 75 17.81 1.34 -15.26
N THR A 76 17.63 2.48 -15.93
CA THR A 76 18.70 3.37 -16.40
C THR A 76 18.34 4.82 -16.08
N PRO A 77 19.10 5.53 -15.22
CA PRO A 77 18.75 6.86 -14.70
C PRO A 77 18.69 7.97 -15.75
N SER A 78 19.18 7.73 -16.97
CA SER A 78 19.13 8.69 -18.07
C SER A 78 17.91 8.52 -18.99
N ARG A 79 16.99 7.62 -18.67
CA ARG A 79 15.88 7.24 -19.52
C ARG A 79 14.59 7.06 -18.72
N SER A 80 13.98 8.18 -18.32
CA SER A 80 12.63 8.18 -17.71
C SER A 80 11.56 7.92 -18.79
N GLN A 81 11.63 6.74 -19.42
CA GLN A 81 10.85 6.36 -20.60
C GLN A 81 10.20 4.99 -20.40
N VAL A 82 9.01 4.87 -20.96
CA VAL A 82 8.38 3.59 -21.22
C VAL A 82 8.61 3.22 -22.67
N PHE A 83 9.04 1.99 -22.90
CA PHE A 83 9.32 1.46 -24.23
C PHE A 83 8.26 0.42 -24.59
N SER A 84 7.77 0.45 -25.83
CA SER A 84 7.02 -0.64 -26.43
C SER A 84 7.99 -1.68 -27.00
N LEU A 85 7.60 -2.96 -26.94
CA LEU A 85 8.27 -4.06 -27.64
C LEU A 85 7.52 -4.32 -28.95
N GLU A 86 8.15 -4.02 -30.07
CA GLU A 86 7.56 -4.20 -31.40
C GLU A 86 8.30 -5.28 -32.17
N LEU A 87 7.54 -6.16 -32.86
CA LEU A 87 8.12 -7.14 -33.78
C LEU A 87 8.34 -6.51 -35.15
N VAL A 88 9.61 -6.31 -35.52
CA VAL A 88 9.99 -5.77 -36.84
C VAL A 88 10.86 -6.81 -37.57
N GLN A 89 10.36 -7.33 -38.68
CA GLN A 89 11.05 -8.36 -39.49
C GLN A 89 11.49 -9.59 -38.67
N GLY A 90 10.68 -9.99 -37.68
CA GLY A 90 10.95 -11.14 -36.81
C GLY A 90 11.91 -10.86 -35.65
N ASN A 91 12.37 -9.64 -35.46
CA ASN A 91 13.17 -9.22 -34.32
C ASN A 91 12.33 -8.37 -33.36
N GLU A 92 12.48 -8.60 -32.06
CA GLU A 92 11.92 -7.69 -31.04
C GLU A 92 12.82 -6.44 -30.95
N ILE A 93 12.20 -5.28 -31.09
CA ILE A 93 12.86 -3.99 -30.93
C ILE A 93 12.16 -3.15 -29.86
N LEU A 94 12.95 -2.40 -29.12
CA LEU A 94 12.45 -1.41 -28.18
C LEU A 94 12.28 -0.08 -28.90
N LYS A 95 11.08 0.50 -28.78
CA LYS A 95 10.77 1.83 -29.27
C LYS A 95 10.24 2.69 -28.14
N VAL A 96 10.69 3.94 -28.04
CA VAL A 96 10.16 4.86 -27.03
C VAL A 96 8.68 5.07 -27.30
N PHE A 97 7.85 4.66 -26.34
CA PHE A 97 6.41 4.88 -26.37
C PHE A 97 6.05 6.23 -25.75
N ALA A 98 6.57 6.49 -24.56
CA ALA A 98 6.36 7.75 -23.85
C ALA A 98 7.57 8.13 -22.99
N GLU A 99 7.77 9.43 -22.82
CA GLU A 99 8.65 10.00 -21.81
C GLU A 99 7.81 10.43 -20.60
N LEU A 100 8.30 10.21 -19.39
CA LEU A 100 7.59 10.53 -18.16
C LEU A 100 8.38 11.52 -17.31
N ASP A 101 7.67 12.45 -16.67
CA ASP A 101 8.21 13.32 -15.63
C ASP A 101 7.92 12.72 -14.25
N VAL A 102 6.74 12.11 -14.08
CA VAL A 102 6.29 11.47 -12.83
C VAL A 102 5.52 10.19 -13.17
N ILE A 103 5.58 9.20 -12.28
CA ILE A 103 4.70 8.03 -12.35
C ILE A 103 3.82 7.94 -11.09
N PHE A 104 2.55 7.66 -11.29
CA PHE A 104 1.59 7.42 -10.23
C PHE A 104 1.25 5.93 -10.21
N PRO A 105 1.91 5.13 -9.33
CA PRO A 105 1.54 3.74 -9.13
C PRO A 105 0.22 3.67 -8.35
N VAL A 106 -0.81 3.13 -8.97
CA VAL A 106 -2.10 2.81 -8.37
C VAL A 106 -2.17 1.29 -8.24
N LEU A 107 -1.17 0.75 -7.55
CA LEU A 107 -0.96 -0.69 -7.37
C LEU A 107 -1.20 -1.06 -5.91
N HIS A 108 -1.88 -2.18 -5.67
CA HIS A 108 -2.14 -2.64 -4.31
C HIS A 108 -1.55 -4.03 -4.07
N GLY A 109 -1.07 -4.26 -2.85
CA GLY A 109 -0.52 -5.53 -2.42
C GLY A 109 0.88 -5.84 -2.95
N SER A 110 1.17 -7.13 -3.12
CA SER A 110 2.49 -7.63 -3.52
C SER A 110 2.94 -7.06 -4.85
N TYR A 111 4.25 -6.80 -4.97
CA TYR A 111 4.93 -6.13 -6.09
C TYR A 111 4.50 -4.67 -6.34
N GLY A 112 3.48 -4.16 -5.62
CA GLY A 112 3.06 -2.76 -5.72
C GLY A 112 3.49 -1.93 -4.51
N GLU A 113 3.27 -2.47 -3.30
CA GLU A 113 3.48 -1.77 -2.02
C GLU A 113 4.67 -2.29 -1.20
N ASP A 114 5.44 -3.24 -1.73
CA ASP A 114 6.50 -3.96 -1.01
C ASP A 114 7.93 -3.44 -1.27
N GLY A 115 8.06 -2.31 -1.96
CA GLY A 115 9.35 -1.71 -2.32
C GLY A 115 9.91 -2.18 -3.67
N THR A 116 9.34 -3.24 -4.26
CA THR A 116 9.86 -3.81 -5.53
C THR A 116 9.67 -2.83 -6.69
N MET A 117 8.46 -2.29 -6.84
CA MET A 117 8.16 -1.31 -7.89
C MET A 117 8.88 0.01 -7.64
N GLN A 118 8.93 0.46 -6.38
CA GLN A 118 9.65 1.66 -5.97
C GLN A 118 11.15 1.55 -6.30
N GLY A 119 11.74 0.37 -6.12
CA GLY A 119 13.12 0.10 -6.50
C GLY A 119 13.38 0.27 -8.00
N LEU A 120 12.44 -0.12 -8.87
CA LEU A 120 12.54 0.13 -10.30
C LEU A 120 12.51 1.64 -10.62
N PHE A 121 11.63 2.39 -9.98
CA PHE A 121 11.54 3.85 -10.18
C PHE A 121 12.80 4.56 -9.69
N GLU A 122 13.39 4.11 -8.57
CA GLU A 122 14.68 4.61 -8.08
C GLU A 122 15.82 4.37 -9.07
N LEU A 123 15.91 3.17 -9.65
CA LEU A 123 16.92 2.84 -10.66
C LEU A 123 16.74 3.67 -11.94
N ASN A 124 15.53 4.06 -12.26
CA ASN A 124 15.21 4.96 -13.37
C ASN A 124 15.46 6.43 -13.07
N ASN A 125 15.70 6.80 -11.81
CA ASN A 125 15.69 8.18 -11.35
C ASN A 125 14.42 8.93 -11.77
N LEU A 126 13.27 8.30 -11.63
CA LEU A 126 11.95 8.82 -11.97
C LEU A 126 11.21 9.24 -10.72
N ALA A 127 10.60 10.43 -10.72
CA ALA A 127 9.69 10.83 -9.66
C ALA A 127 8.48 9.90 -9.61
N TYR A 128 8.04 9.49 -8.41
CA TYR A 128 6.88 8.62 -8.24
C TYR A 128 6.06 8.98 -6.99
N VAL A 129 4.76 8.79 -7.10
CA VAL A 129 3.81 9.04 -6.01
C VAL A 129 3.87 7.91 -4.97
N GLY A 130 3.76 8.26 -3.70
CA GLY A 130 3.73 7.32 -2.58
C GLY A 130 5.08 7.13 -1.90
N ALA A 131 5.14 6.17 -0.98
CA ALA A 131 6.31 5.89 -0.16
C ALA A 131 7.53 5.42 -0.97
N GLY A 132 8.73 5.67 -0.44
CA GLY A 132 9.98 5.14 -0.97
C GLY A 132 10.14 3.63 -0.75
N VAL A 133 11.29 3.09 -1.20
CA VAL A 133 11.59 1.65 -1.06
C VAL A 133 11.50 1.19 0.39
N LEU A 134 12.10 1.95 1.32
CA LEU A 134 12.15 1.57 2.74
C LEU A 134 10.77 1.59 3.39
N GLY A 135 10.03 2.70 3.24
CA GLY A 135 8.68 2.84 3.79
C GLY A 135 7.72 1.78 3.27
N SER A 136 7.77 1.49 1.96
CA SER A 136 6.97 0.45 1.33
C SER A 136 7.32 -0.95 1.87
N ALA A 137 8.61 -1.30 1.90
CA ALA A 137 9.05 -2.63 2.34
C ALA A 137 8.76 -2.88 3.82
N VAL A 138 8.98 -1.89 4.69
CA VAL A 138 8.71 -2.01 6.13
C VAL A 138 7.20 -1.99 6.40
N GLY A 139 6.45 -1.11 5.73
CA GLY A 139 4.99 -1.01 5.87
C GLY A 139 4.28 -2.30 5.51
N MET A 140 4.75 -3.01 4.47
CA MET A 140 4.16 -4.27 4.01
C MET A 140 4.48 -5.46 4.93
N ASP A 141 5.65 -5.48 5.56
CA ASP A 141 6.11 -6.58 6.40
C ASP A 141 5.60 -6.42 7.85
N LYS A 142 4.51 -7.09 8.18
CA LYS A 142 3.85 -6.97 9.49
C LYS A 142 4.75 -7.27 10.69
N ALA A 143 5.70 -8.20 10.54
CA ALA A 143 6.61 -8.56 11.64
C ALA A 143 7.65 -7.46 11.86
N LEU A 144 8.35 -7.03 10.80
CA LEU A 144 9.35 -5.98 10.89
C LEU A 144 8.70 -4.64 11.27
N PHE A 145 7.53 -4.34 10.72
CA PHE A 145 6.75 -3.16 11.07
C PHE A 145 6.49 -3.09 12.58
N LYS A 146 6.00 -4.19 13.20
CA LYS A 146 5.76 -4.23 14.65
C LYS A 146 7.04 -4.03 15.46
N ASP A 147 8.15 -4.61 15.06
CA ASP A 147 9.43 -4.41 15.74
C ASP A 147 9.86 -2.94 15.70
N VAL A 148 9.67 -2.27 14.56
CA VAL A 148 9.93 -0.83 14.42
C VAL A 148 8.99 -0.02 15.31
N MET A 149 7.70 -0.36 15.38
CA MET A 149 6.73 0.34 16.23
C MET A 149 7.06 0.21 17.71
N VAL A 150 7.40 -1.01 18.16
CA VAL A 150 7.82 -1.26 19.55
C VAL A 150 9.08 -0.46 19.91
N ALA A 151 10.08 -0.42 19.00
CA ALA A 151 11.29 0.37 19.20
C ALA A 151 11.02 1.88 19.30
N ASN A 152 9.94 2.35 18.67
CA ASN A 152 9.47 3.73 18.75
C ASN A 152 8.40 3.98 19.82
N HIS A 153 8.17 3.02 20.73
CA HIS A 153 7.17 3.14 21.82
C HIS A 153 5.75 3.43 21.31
N ILE A 154 5.38 2.84 20.19
CA ILE A 154 4.01 2.88 19.65
C ILE A 154 3.36 1.54 19.98
N PRO A 155 2.20 1.51 20.67
CA PRO A 155 1.54 0.27 21.03
C PRO A 155 1.09 -0.50 19.79
N VAL A 156 1.38 -1.81 19.76
CA VAL A 156 0.91 -2.77 18.75
C VAL A 156 0.34 -3.99 19.45
N ALA A 157 -0.55 -4.72 18.79
CA ALA A 157 -1.05 -5.99 19.35
C ALA A 157 0.13 -6.94 19.59
N PRO A 158 0.19 -7.61 20.79
CA PRO A 158 1.21 -8.61 21.08
C PRO A 158 1.24 -9.69 20.00
N SER A 159 2.43 -10.09 19.58
CA SER A 159 2.58 -11.06 18.48
C SER A 159 3.78 -11.97 18.65
N ILE A 160 3.75 -13.13 17.99
CA ILE A 160 4.85 -14.07 17.86
C ILE A 160 5.15 -14.27 16.39
N LEU A 161 6.42 -14.20 16.02
CA LEU A 161 6.88 -14.58 14.69
C LEU A 161 7.28 -16.06 14.69
N VAL A 162 6.79 -16.80 13.70
CA VAL A 162 7.10 -18.21 13.44
C VAL A 162 7.72 -18.33 12.06
N HIS A 163 8.89 -18.93 11.98
CA HIS A 163 9.55 -19.23 10.71
C HIS A 163 9.16 -20.62 10.19
N GLN A 164 9.12 -20.78 8.89
CA GLN A 164 8.81 -22.06 8.25
C GLN A 164 9.69 -23.22 8.75
N SER A 165 10.92 -22.96 9.17
CA SER A 165 11.82 -23.95 9.75
C SER A 165 11.35 -24.48 11.11
N GLU A 166 10.57 -23.68 11.87
CA GLU A 166 10.04 -24.03 13.20
C GLU A 166 8.82 -24.94 13.11
N LEU A 167 8.14 -25.01 11.94
CA LEU A 167 6.96 -25.87 11.74
C LEU A 167 7.26 -27.37 11.97
N LYS A 168 8.53 -27.77 11.90
CA LYS A 168 8.99 -29.13 12.24
C LYS A 168 8.89 -29.45 13.75
N SER A 169 8.68 -28.42 14.58
CA SER A 169 8.58 -28.51 16.03
C SER A 169 7.34 -27.75 16.51
N MET A 170 6.17 -28.09 15.93
CA MET A 170 4.90 -27.40 16.15
C MET A 170 4.57 -27.28 17.65
N ASP A 171 4.85 -28.32 18.46
CA ASP A 171 4.62 -28.30 19.90
C ASP A 171 5.26 -27.08 20.59
N ARG A 172 6.50 -26.73 20.22
CA ARG A 172 7.20 -25.55 20.75
C ARG A 172 6.57 -24.23 20.29
N VAL A 173 6.01 -24.22 19.09
CA VAL A 173 5.26 -23.04 18.58
C VAL A 173 4.00 -22.86 19.40
N LEU A 174 3.28 -23.95 19.67
CA LEU A 174 2.04 -23.93 20.44
C LEU A 174 2.28 -23.58 21.92
N GLU A 175 3.35 -24.04 22.54
CA GLU A 175 3.76 -23.60 23.88
C GLU A 175 3.87 -22.06 23.94
N ARG A 176 4.50 -21.43 22.96
CA ARG A 176 4.61 -19.97 22.87
C ARG A 176 3.25 -19.30 22.65
N VAL A 177 2.34 -19.92 21.90
CA VAL A 177 0.98 -19.41 21.72
C VAL A 177 0.19 -19.46 23.02
N GLU A 178 0.31 -20.52 23.80
CA GLU A 178 -0.35 -20.66 25.11
C GLU A 178 0.09 -19.60 26.13
N GLU A 179 1.34 -19.11 26.03
CA GLU A 179 1.84 -17.99 26.84
C GLU A 179 1.07 -16.67 26.61
N PHE A 180 0.40 -16.48 25.45
CA PHE A 180 -0.51 -15.34 25.22
C PHE A 180 -1.75 -15.39 26.10
N GLY A 181 -2.13 -16.54 26.57
CA GLY A 181 -3.13 -16.79 27.61
C GLY A 181 -4.57 -16.86 27.11
N ASN A 182 -5.03 -16.12 26.16
CA ASN A 182 -6.44 -16.10 25.76
C ASN A 182 -6.62 -16.10 24.24
N TYR A 183 -7.52 -16.95 23.76
CA TYR A 183 -8.08 -16.90 22.43
C TYR A 183 -9.15 -15.78 22.29
N PRO A 184 -9.48 -15.29 21.09
CA PRO A 184 -8.91 -15.74 19.82
C PRO A 184 -7.51 -15.17 19.56
N VAL A 185 -6.75 -15.88 18.71
CA VAL A 185 -5.55 -15.34 18.06
C VAL A 185 -5.78 -15.18 16.57
N PHE A 186 -5.04 -14.28 15.93
CA PHE A 186 -5.04 -14.13 14.47
C PHE A 186 -3.73 -14.63 13.90
N VAL A 187 -3.81 -15.58 12.99
CA VAL A 187 -2.65 -16.12 12.27
C VAL A 187 -2.60 -15.50 10.89
N LYS A 188 -1.46 -14.91 10.52
CA LYS A 188 -1.28 -14.10 9.29
C LYS A 188 0.05 -14.41 8.61
N PRO A 189 0.13 -14.44 7.27
CA PRO A 189 1.42 -14.31 6.58
C PRO A 189 2.08 -12.97 6.95
N ALA A 190 3.39 -12.92 7.14
CA ALA A 190 4.07 -11.69 7.56
C ALA A 190 4.06 -10.63 6.45
N ASN A 191 4.20 -11.05 5.18
CA ASN A 191 4.27 -10.15 4.03
C ASN A 191 3.20 -10.50 3.00
N MET A 192 1.95 -10.09 3.29
CA MET A 192 0.80 -10.28 2.40
C MET A 192 -0.26 -9.24 2.71
N GLY A 193 -0.91 -8.71 1.66
CA GLY A 193 -2.01 -7.74 1.74
C GLY A 193 -3.40 -8.39 1.76
N SER A 194 -4.44 -7.54 1.80
CA SER A 194 -5.85 -7.88 1.57
C SER A 194 -6.43 -9.04 2.36
N SER A 195 -5.98 -9.23 3.58
CA SER A 195 -6.46 -10.33 4.46
C SER A 195 -6.25 -11.75 3.88
N VAL A 196 -5.46 -11.92 2.83
CA VAL A 196 -5.15 -13.23 2.24
C VAL A 196 -4.36 -14.09 3.23
N GLY A 197 -4.82 -15.29 3.50
CA GLY A 197 -4.19 -16.22 4.43
C GLY A 197 -4.32 -15.84 5.91
N ILE A 198 -5.19 -14.87 6.26
CA ILE A 198 -5.47 -14.51 7.65
C ILE A 198 -6.57 -15.40 8.21
N ASN A 199 -6.30 -15.99 9.38
CA ASN A 199 -7.22 -16.87 10.07
C ASN A 199 -7.44 -16.40 11.51
N LYS A 200 -8.72 -16.27 11.94
CA LYS A 200 -9.12 -16.07 13.33
C LYS A 200 -9.26 -17.44 13.99
N CYS A 201 -8.37 -17.75 14.92
CA CYS A 201 -8.31 -19.05 15.58
C CYS A 201 -8.83 -18.96 17.00
N ARG A 202 -9.76 -19.84 17.38
CA ARG A 202 -10.45 -19.84 18.67
C ARG A 202 -9.89 -20.86 19.66
N ASP A 203 -9.03 -21.74 19.16
CA ASP A 203 -8.37 -22.81 19.93
C ASP A 203 -7.05 -23.23 19.26
N ILE A 204 -6.39 -24.21 19.86
CA ILE A 204 -5.10 -24.76 19.38
C ILE A 204 -5.27 -25.42 18.00
N GLU A 205 -6.34 -26.15 17.76
CA GLU A 205 -6.55 -26.91 16.52
C GLU A 205 -6.72 -25.95 15.34
N GLU A 206 -7.58 -24.92 15.47
CA GLU A 206 -7.72 -23.85 14.49
C GLU A 206 -6.40 -23.10 14.30
N THR A 207 -5.57 -22.95 15.33
CA THR A 207 -4.26 -22.29 15.25
C THR A 207 -3.28 -23.07 14.41
N VAL A 208 -3.21 -24.40 14.56
CA VAL A 208 -2.36 -25.26 13.73
C VAL A 208 -2.76 -25.15 12.26
N ASP A 209 -4.05 -25.26 11.97
CA ASP A 209 -4.57 -25.16 10.62
C ASP A 209 -4.29 -23.76 10.01
N GLY A 210 -4.49 -22.71 10.79
CA GLY A 210 -4.18 -21.33 10.41
C GLY A 210 -2.69 -21.12 10.10
N ILE A 211 -1.78 -21.68 10.92
CA ILE A 211 -0.34 -21.61 10.68
C ILE A 211 0.03 -22.33 9.38
N MET A 212 -0.52 -23.52 9.15
CA MET A 212 -0.26 -24.30 7.95
C MET A 212 -0.79 -23.60 6.69
N GLU A 213 -1.95 -22.95 6.78
CA GLU A 213 -2.50 -22.16 5.67
C GLU A 213 -1.66 -20.89 5.42
N ALA A 214 -1.33 -20.10 6.44
CA ALA A 214 -0.52 -18.89 6.30
C ALA A 214 0.89 -19.20 5.75
N ALA A 215 1.48 -20.33 6.11
CA ALA A 215 2.78 -20.78 5.64
C ALA A 215 2.81 -21.14 4.14
N ARG A 216 1.67 -21.23 3.47
CA ARG A 216 1.58 -21.38 2.00
C ARG A 216 1.84 -20.06 1.26
N TYR A 217 1.65 -18.93 1.94
CA TYR A 217 1.77 -17.59 1.36
C TYR A 217 3.07 -16.90 1.72
N ASP A 218 3.62 -17.16 2.93
CA ASP A 218 4.92 -16.61 3.33
C ASP A 218 5.70 -17.62 4.18
N ARG A 219 7.03 -17.58 4.08
CA ARG A 219 7.97 -18.33 4.92
C ARG A 219 7.95 -17.90 6.41
N ARG A 220 7.32 -16.78 6.72
CA ARG A 220 7.15 -16.22 8.06
C ARG A 220 5.67 -16.04 8.35
N VAL A 221 5.26 -16.55 9.49
CA VAL A 221 3.87 -16.47 9.96
C VAL A 221 3.85 -15.66 11.25
N LEU A 222 2.98 -14.68 11.31
CA LEU A 222 2.74 -13.87 12.50
C LEU A 222 1.48 -14.39 13.20
N ILE A 223 1.58 -14.62 14.51
CA ILE A 223 0.45 -14.98 15.37
C ILE A 223 0.22 -13.80 16.31
N GLU A 224 -0.93 -13.17 16.25
CA GLU A 224 -1.31 -12.00 17.03
C GLU A 224 -2.40 -12.30 18.03
N LYS A 225 -2.31 -11.67 19.19
CA LYS A 225 -3.42 -11.67 20.17
C LYS A 225 -4.64 -10.96 19.55
N GLY A 226 -5.78 -11.62 19.58
CA GLY A 226 -7.04 -11.02 19.16
C GLY A 226 -7.50 -9.92 20.12
N ILE A 227 -7.88 -8.77 19.57
CA ILE A 227 -8.43 -7.64 20.33
C ILE A 227 -9.88 -7.45 19.86
N ASN A 228 -10.80 -7.36 20.84
CA ASN A 228 -12.18 -6.99 20.55
C ASN A 228 -12.25 -5.48 20.33
N ALA A 229 -11.95 -5.04 19.10
CA ALA A 229 -11.70 -3.63 18.82
C ALA A 229 -12.75 -2.97 17.94
N ARG A 230 -12.72 -1.63 17.98
CA ARG A 230 -13.23 -0.73 16.94
C ARG A 230 -12.07 -0.47 15.98
N GLU A 231 -12.36 -0.42 14.69
CA GLU A 231 -11.36 -0.12 13.65
C GLU A 231 -11.39 1.36 13.33
N ILE A 232 -10.29 2.06 13.62
CA ILE A 232 -10.14 3.50 13.41
C ILE A 232 -9.04 3.74 12.38
N GLU A 233 -9.34 4.50 11.35
CA GLU A 233 -8.40 4.82 10.28
C GLU A 233 -8.11 6.32 10.21
N LEU A 234 -6.85 6.67 9.93
CA LEU A 234 -6.40 8.03 9.64
C LEU A 234 -5.61 8.04 8.34
N SER A 235 -5.68 9.17 7.64
CA SER A 235 -4.89 9.40 6.43
C SER A 235 -3.74 10.35 6.73
N VAL A 236 -2.54 10.01 6.25
CA VAL A 236 -1.35 10.86 6.35
C VAL A 236 -0.92 11.30 4.95
N LEU A 237 -0.51 12.56 4.80
CA LEU A 237 -0.12 13.19 3.54
C LEU A 237 1.08 14.11 3.76
N GLY A 238 2.14 13.95 2.99
CA GLY A 238 3.32 14.82 3.01
C GLY A 238 4.63 14.07 3.08
N ASN A 239 5.73 14.81 2.87
CA ASN A 239 7.09 14.30 2.98
C ASN A 239 7.66 14.65 4.36
N GLN A 240 8.55 15.64 4.46
CA GLN A 240 9.23 16.02 5.71
C GLN A 240 8.30 16.59 6.81
N SER A 241 7.17 17.21 6.41
CA SER A 241 6.19 17.82 7.34
C SER A 241 4.79 17.27 7.05
N PRO A 242 4.55 15.96 7.30
CA PRO A 242 3.29 15.33 6.98
C PRO A 242 2.15 15.84 7.86
N GLN A 243 0.96 15.85 7.27
CA GLN A 243 -0.31 16.18 7.93
C GLN A 243 -1.13 14.93 8.14
N VAL A 244 -1.98 14.94 9.15
CA VAL A 244 -2.89 13.83 9.48
C VAL A 244 -4.32 14.31 9.41
N SER A 245 -5.19 13.51 8.80
CA SER A 245 -6.62 13.78 8.69
C SER A 245 -7.36 13.68 10.02
N ILE A 246 -8.64 13.99 10.02
CA ILE A 246 -9.54 13.54 11.07
C ILE A 246 -9.67 12.01 11.04
N PRO A 247 -9.95 11.33 12.18
CA PRO A 247 -10.15 9.89 12.20
C PRO A 247 -11.53 9.50 11.68
N GLY A 248 -11.61 8.33 11.02
CA GLY A 248 -12.83 7.65 10.67
C GLY A 248 -12.92 6.27 11.33
N GLU A 249 -14.12 5.80 11.60
CA GLU A 249 -14.40 4.45 12.10
C GLU A 249 -15.03 3.60 11.02
N ILE A 250 -14.55 2.37 10.84
CA ILE A 250 -15.20 1.35 10.03
C ILE A 250 -15.96 0.41 10.96
N ARG A 251 -17.25 0.22 10.72
CA ARG A 251 -18.09 -0.77 11.38
C ARG A 251 -18.46 -1.86 10.39
N PRO A 252 -17.73 -2.98 10.40
CA PRO A 252 -18.08 -4.11 9.55
C PRO A 252 -19.44 -4.69 9.99
N THR A 253 -20.28 -5.09 9.03
CA THR A 253 -21.55 -5.80 9.32
C THR A 253 -21.33 -7.27 9.66
N ALA A 254 -20.17 -7.85 9.27
CA ALA A 254 -19.77 -9.20 9.58
C ALA A 254 -18.75 -9.24 10.74
N GLU A 255 -18.65 -10.38 11.43
CA GLU A 255 -17.72 -10.60 12.57
C GLU A 255 -16.23 -10.45 12.18
N PHE A 256 -15.91 -10.49 10.89
CA PHE A 256 -14.56 -10.33 10.34
C PHE A 256 -14.60 -9.53 9.05
N TYR A 257 -13.77 -8.49 8.94
CA TYR A 257 -13.65 -7.64 7.76
C TYR A 257 -12.77 -8.34 6.69
N SER A 258 -13.40 -9.28 5.97
CA SER A 258 -12.76 -10.08 4.92
C SER A 258 -12.49 -9.24 3.66
N TYR A 259 -11.70 -9.81 2.72
CA TYR A 259 -11.48 -9.24 1.39
C TYR A 259 -12.79 -8.88 0.67
N GLU A 260 -13.79 -9.78 0.72
CA GLU A 260 -15.10 -9.55 0.11
C GLU A 260 -15.84 -8.38 0.75
N ALA A 261 -15.77 -8.26 2.09
CA ALA A 261 -16.38 -7.14 2.82
C ALA A 261 -15.68 -5.80 2.56
N LYS A 262 -14.39 -5.80 2.23
CA LYS A 262 -13.62 -4.57 1.93
C LYS A 262 -13.97 -3.96 0.57
N TYR A 263 -14.31 -4.77 -0.43
CA TYR A 263 -14.36 -4.32 -1.82
C TYR A 263 -15.67 -4.62 -2.57
N HIS A 264 -16.49 -5.53 -2.05
CA HIS A 264 -17.72 -5.99 -2.71
C HIS A 264 -18.99 -5.80 -1.87
N ASP A 265 -18.85 -5.46 -0.58
CA ASP A 265 -20.02 -5.31 0.30
C ASP A 265 -20.16 -3.84 0.73
N ASP A 266 -21.18 -3.16 0.17
CA ASP A 266 -21.58 -1.80 0.56
C ASP A 266 -22.18 -1.72 1.98
N SER A 267 -22.19 -2.83 2.74
CA SER A 267 -22.84 -2.95 4.03
C SER A 267 -22.03 -2.39 5.20
N SER A 268 -20.74 -2.11 5.05
CA SER A 268 -19.92 -1.52 6.12
C SER A 268 -20.30 -0.05 6.34
N GLU A 269 -20.62 0.31 7.58
CA GLU A 269 -20.89 1.70 7.97
C GLU A 269 -19.58 2.47 8.18
N LEU A 270 -19.43 3.59 7.45
CA LEU A 270 -18.29 4.50 7.62
C LEU A 270 -18.75 5.73 8.44
N LEU A 271 -18.14 5.92 9.60
CA LEU A 271 -18.40 7.08 10.47
C LEU A 271 -17.25 8.08 10.37
N ILE A 272 -17.47 9.19 9.70
CA ILE A 272 -16.50 10.28 9.55
C ILE A 272 -17.13 11.60 10.00
N PRO A 273 -16.65 12.22 11.07
CA PRO A 273 -15.56 11.78 11.96
C PRO A 273 -15.95 10.57 12.83
N ALA A 274 -14.95 9.81 13.28
CA ALA A 274 -15.15 8.73 14.25
C ALA A 274 -15.73 9.29 15.57
N PRO A 275 -16.74 8.64 16.19
CA PRO A 275 -17.35 9.09 17.45
C PRO A 275 -16.46 8.74 18.66
N ILE A 276 -15.36 9.44 18.82
CA ILE A 276 -14.36 9.28 19.89
C ILE A 276 -14.07 10.64 20.56
N SER A 277 -13.45 10.62 21.73
CA SER A 277 -13.08 11.83 22.47
C SER A 277 -11.91 12.57 21.81
N GLN A 278 -11.82 13.89 22.01
CA GLN A 278 -10.71 14.70 21.48
C GLN A 278 -9.35 14.18 21.95
N LYS A 279 -9.24 13.69 23.19
CA LYS A 279 -8.00 13.09 23.70
C LYS A 279 -7.59 11.85 22.89
N GLN A 280 -8.54 11.01 22.48
CA GLN A 280 -8.28 9.85 21.63
C GLN A 280 -7.89 10.29 20.21
N VAL A 281 -8.55 11.33 19.66
CA VAL A 281 -8.17 11.93 18.37
C VAL A 281 -6.71 12.39 18.39
N ASP A 282 -6.35 13.19 19.39
CA ASP A 282 -4.99 13.75 19.52
C ASP A 282 -3.93 12.63 19.61
N LEU A 283 -4.22 11.58 20.38
CA LEU A 283 -3.31 10.44 20.55
C LEU A 283 -3.17 9.60 19.26
N LEU A 284 -4.27 9.37 18.55
CA LEU A 284 -4.28 8.64 17.28
C LEU A 284 -3.48 9.41 16.22
N GLN A 285 -3.67 10.73 16.13
CA GLN A 285 -2.91 11.59 15.21
C GLN A 285 -1.42 11.60 15.55
N GLU A 286 -1.06 11.66 16.84
CA GLU A 286 0.34 11.54 17.28
C GLU A 286 0.94 10.20 16.86
N TYR A 287 0.26 9.09 17.15
CA TYR A 287 0.75 7.76 16.78
C TYR A 287 0.84 7.56 15.28
N ALA A 288 -0.14 8.04 14.51
CA ALA A 288 -0.12 7.96 13.06
C ALA A 288 1.09 8.70 12.46
N LEU A 289 1.36 9.92 12.95
CA LEU A 289 2.49 10.72 12.51
C LEU A 289 3.82 10.04 12.84
N ARG A 290 3.97 9.57 14.09
CA ARG A 290 5.20 8.90 14.54
C ARG A 290 5.43 7.59 13.80
N ALA A 291 4.38 6.80 13.55
CA ALA A 291 4.49 5.55 12.79
C ALA A 291 4.92 5.80 11.36
N TYR A 292 4.32 6.79 10.71
CA TYR A 292 4.65 7.22 9.36
C TYR A 292 6.13 7.61 9.23
N GLN A 293 6.60 8.43 10.16
CA GLN A 293 8.00 8.87 10.20
C GLN A 293 8.98 7.74 10.57
N ALA A 294 8.57 6.83 11.47
CA ALA A 294 9.43 5.73 11.93
C ALA A 294 9.79 4.72 10.82
N ILE A 295 8.96 4.60 9.80
CA ILE A 295 9.24 3.74 8.63
C ILE A 295 9.78 4.52 7.43
N ASP A 296 10.14 5.80 7.60
CA ASP A 296 10.59 6.66 6.50
C ASP A 296 9.56 6.75 5.36
N CYS A 297 8.27 6.84 5.71
CA CYS A 297 7.20 6.97 4.75
C CYS A 297 7.10 8.41 4.24
N GLU A 298 6.81 8.56 2.95
CA GLU A 298 6.64 9.84 2.28
C GLU A 298 5.43 9.79 1.34
N GLY A 299 4.95 10.95 0.94
CA GLY A 299 3.81 11.12 0.05
C GLY A 299 2.49 10.84 0.75
N MET A 300 2.16 9.57 0.96
CA MET A 300 0.87 9.17 1.53
C MET A 300 0.93 7.88 2.33
N ALA A 301 0.02 7.73 3.30
CA ALA A 301 -0.35 6.43 3.87
C ALA A 301 -1.72 6.49 4.54
N ARG A 302 -2.40 5.35 4.66
CA ARG A 302 -3.49 5.13 5.61
C ARG A 302 -2.94 4.37 6.81
N VAL A 303 -3.24 4.87 7.99
CA VAL A 303 -2.79 4.30 9.26
C VAL A 303 -4.00 3.75 10.00
N ASP A 304 -4.00 2.45 10.24
CA ASP A 304 -5.13 1.70 10.75
C ASP A 304 -4.88 1.29 12.21
N PHE A 305 -5.84 1.56 13.08
CA PHE A 305 -5.76 1.30 14.52
C PHE A 305 -6.88 0.40 15.00
N LEU A 306 -6.56 -0.39 16.01
CA LEU A 306 -7.50 -1.17 16.80
C LEU A 306 -7.67 -0.48 18.16
N MET A 307 -8.87 -0.01 18.46
CA MET A 307 -9.21 0.55 19.76
C MET A 307 -10.08 -0.46 20.52
N ASP A 308 -9.53 -1.01 21.61
CA ASP A 308 -10.22 -2.02 22.44
C ASP A 308 -11.54 -1.47 22.99
N LYS A 309 -12.62 -2.24 22.86
CA LYS A 309 -13.98 -1.80 23.24
C LYS A 309 -14.22 -1.73 24.74
N GLU A 310 -13.38 -2.41 25.52
CA GLU A 310 -13.55 -2.51 26.97
C GLU A 310 -12.59 -1.56 27.73
N THR A 311 -11.37 -1.44 27.24
CA THR A 311 -10.31 -0.66 27.91
C THR A 311 -10.01 0.69 27.28
N ASP A 312 -10.51 0.93 26.06
CA ASP A 312 -10.14 2.07 25.20
C ASP A 312 -8.64 2.15 24.86
N GLU A 313 -7.88 1.06 25.09
CA GLU A 313 -6.48 0.98 24.68
C GLU A 313 -6.37 1.01 23.15
N ILE A 314 -5.39 1.76 22.65
CA ILE A 314 -5.18 1.95 21.21
C ILE A 314 -3.93 1.17 20.79
N PHE A 315 -4.09 0.35 19.76
CA PHE A 315 -3.02 -0.42 19.15
C PHE A 315 -2.93 -0.07 17.67
N LEU A 316 -1.73 0.25 17.20
CA LEU A 316 -1.48 0.41 15.78
C LEU A 316 -1.51 -0.99 15.13
N ASN A 317 -2.31 -1.12 14.07
CA ASN A 317 -2.47 -2.37 13.33
C ASN A 317 -1.51 -2.42 12.13
N GLU A 318 -1.64 -1.47 11.21
CA GLU A 318 -0.83 -1.42 9.97
C GLU A 318 -0.73 -0.01 9.39
N VAL A 319 0.21 0.18 8.47
CA VAL A 319 0.36 1.37 7.62
C VAL A 319 0.32 0.94 6.17
N ASN A 320 -0.70 1.40 5.44
CA ASN A 320 -0.90 1.11 4.01
C ASN A 320 -0.30 2.25 3.18
N THR A 321 0.78 1.97 2.47
CA THR A 321 1.57 3.01 1.76
C THR A 321 1.00 3.38 0.39
N ILE A 322 0.14 2.56 -0.20
CA ILE A 322 -0.68 2.90 -1.37
C ILE A 322 -2.14 2.50 -1.06
N PRO A 323 -2.86 3.30 -0.26
CA PRO A 323 -4.25 2.99 0.10
C PRO A 323 -5.16 3.02 -1.12
N GLY A 324 -6.35 2.40 -1.00
CA GLY A 324 -7.36 2.45 -2.06
C GLY A 324 -7.76 3.88 -2.43
N PHE A 325 -7.98 4.11 -3.73
CA PHE A 325 -8.33 5.40 -4.31
C PHE A 325 -9.70 5.41 -4.99
N THR A 326 -10.59 4.47 -4.65
CA THR A 326 -11.97 4.50 -5.14
C THR A 326 -12.79 5.58 -4.39
N PRO A 327 -13.94 6.02 -4.92
CA PRO A 327 -14.79 7.00 -4.23
C PRO A 327 -15.32 6.55 -2.86
N ILE A 328 -15.35 5.23 -2.61
CA ILE A 328 -15.75 4.66 -1.32
C ILE A 328 -14.57 4.44 -0.37
N SER A 329 -13.33 4.56 -0.83
CA SER A 329 -12.12 4.33 -0.03
C SER A 329 -11.95 5.37 1.08
N MET A 330 -11.53 4.91 2.26
CA MET A 330 -11.37 5.78 3.44
C MET A 330 -10.32 6.87 3.24
N TYR A 331 -9.19 6.56 2.59
CA TYR A 331 -8.10 7.53 2.44
C TYR A 331 -8.57 8.86 1.82
N PRO A 332 -9.19 8.90 0.62
CA PRO A 332 -9.68 10.14 0.06
C PRO A 332 -10.86 10.73 0.85
N LYS A 333 -11.76 9.90 1.42
CA LYS A 333 -12.90 10.40 2.21
C LYS A 333 -12.46 11.14 3.47
N LEU A 334 -11.43 10.66 4.15
CA LEU A 334 -10.88 11.32 5.33
C LEU A 334 -10.26 12.67 4.99
N TRP A 335 -9.60 12.78 3.84
CA TRP A 335 -9.08 14.06 3.36
C TRP A 335 -10.19 15.00 2.92
N GLU A 336 -11.22 14.51 2.24
CA GLU A 336 -12.38 15.32 1.87
C GLU A 336 -13.10 15.90 3.10
N ALA A 337 -13.31 15.06 4.11
CA ALA A 337 -13.88 15.50 5.39
C ALA A 337 -12.94 16.42 6.19
N SER A 338 -11.63 16.38 5.91
CA SER A 338 -10.63 17.32 6.46
C SER A 338 -10.47 18.59 5.61
N GLY A 339 -11.24 18.75 4.52
CA GLY A 339 -11.29 19.96 3.69
C GLY A 339 -10.43 19.93 2.42
N LEU A 340 -9.80 18.79 2.08
CA LEU A 340 -9.02 18.63 0.85
C LEU A 340 -9.82 17.80 -0.18
N THR A 341 -10.21 18.41 -1.30
CA THR A 341 -10.99 17.72 -2.34
C THR A 341 -10.17 16.62 -3.01
N TYR A 342 -10.84 15.62 -3.58
CA TYR A 342 -10.19 14.49 -4.26
C TYR A 342 -9.24 14.95 -5.38
N ALA A 343 -9.63 15.94 -6.21
CA ALA A 343 -8.76 16.48 -7.25
C ALA A 343 -7.52 17.19 -6.67
N SER A 344 -7.72 17.98 -5.60
CA SER A 344 -6.59 18.64 -4.92
C SER A 344 -5.65 17.65 -4.23
N LEU A 345 -6.19 16.54 -3.74
CA LEU A 345 -5.39 15.45 -3.15
C LEU A 345 -4.47 14.81 -4.21
N ILE A 346 -4.99 14.53 -5.40
CA ILE A 346 -4.18 13.98 -6.51
C ILE A 346 -3.10 14.98 -6.93
N ASP A 347 -3.46 16.26 -7.13
CA ASP A 347 -2.50 17.32 -7.46
C ASP A 347 -1.37 17.40 -6.42
N GLU A 348 -1.74 17.36 -5.13
CA GLU A 348 -0.78 17.43 -4.03
C GLU A 348 0.15 16.21 -3.98
N LEU A 349 -0.36 15.00 -4.20
CA LEU A 349 0.44 13.78 -4.25
C LEU A 349 1.46 13.83 -5.39
N ILE A 350 1.06 14.31 -6.56
CA ILE A 350 1.98 14.47 -7.70
C ILE A 350 3.04 15.52 -7.39
N ARG A 351 2.66 16.65 -6.77
CA ARG A 351 3.60 17.69 -6.32
C ARG A 351 4.61 17.13 -5.32
N LEU A 352 4.16 16.40 -4.29
CA LEU A 352 5.02 15.77 -3.29
C LEU A 352 6.02 14.79 -3.92
N ALA A 353 5.61 14.05 -4.94
CA ALA A 353 6.50 13.15 -5.68
C ALA A 353 7.62 13.91 -6.40
N VAL A 354 7.30 15.03 -7.04
CA VAL A 354 8.28 15.90 -7.70
C VAL A 354 9.23 16.52 -6.67
N ASP A 355 8.70 17.12 -5.61
CA ASP A 355 9.49 17.76 -4.56
C ASP A 355 10.50 16.77 -3.94
N ARG A 356 10.04 15.56 -3.59
CA ARG A 356 10.92 14.50 -3.06
C ARG A 356 12.02 14.13 -4.04
N HIS A 357 11.68 13.98 -5.31
CA HIS A 357 12.65 13.63 -6.35
C HIS A 357 13.69 14.73 -6.51
N GLU A 358 13.30 16.00 -6.56
CA GLU A 358 14.19 17.15 -6.66
C GLU A 358 15.13 17.25 -5.44
N GLU A 359 14.61 17.04 -4.21
CA GLU A 359 15.43 17.02 -2.99
C GLU A 359 16.48 15.90 -3.03
N ARG A 360 16.11 14.71 -3.46
CA ARG A 360 17.02 13.55 -3.57
C ARG A 360 18.06 13.73 -4.68
N ASP A 361 17.71 14.40 -5.76
CA ASP A 361 18.63 14.66 -6.87
C ASP A 361 19.73 15.67 -6.51
N GLN A 362 19.51 16.48 -5.46
CA GLN A 362 20.53 17.38 -4.93
C GLN A 362 21.60 16.66 -4.09
N LEU A 363 21.33 15.40 -3.68
CA LEU A 363 22.28 14.65 -2.88
C LEU A 363 23.47 14.16 -3.72
N ILE A 364 24.66 14.21 -3.14
CA ILE A 364 25.89 13.72 -3.77
C ILE A 364 25.83 12.20 -3.85
N ARG A 365 25.80 11.66 -5.07
CA ARG A 365 25.78 10.22 -5.34
C ARG A 365 27.15 9.65 -5.78
N LYS A 366 28.14 10.52 -6.00
CA LYS A 366 29.49 10.14 -6.40
C LYS A 366 30.49 10.73 -5.41
N TYR A 367 31.42 9.91 -4.97
CA TYR A 367 32.58 10.39 -4.25
C TYR A 367 33.69 10.70 -5.28
N GLU A 368 34.04 11.95 -5.42
CA GLU A 368 35.19 12.37 -6.24
C GLU A 368 36.43 12.35 -5.33
N PHE A 369 37.40 11.51 -5.64
CA PHE A 369 38.68 11.58 -5.00
C PHE A 369 39.36 12.85 -5.47
N GLU A 370 39.73 13.74 -4.56
CA GLU A 370 40.69 14.80 -4.86
C GLU A 370 42.02 14.16 -5.17
N ASP A 371 42.55 14.36 -6.41
CA ASP A 371 43.87 13.87 -6.84
C ASP A 371 45.01 14.60 -6.12
#